data_e30b92b73e46824cf23757de3684cdd8
#
_entry.id   e30b92b73e46824cf23757de3684cdd8
#
_cell.length_a   1.000
_cell.length_b   1.000
_cell.length_c   1.000
_cell.angle_alpha   90.00
_cell.angle_beta   90.00
_cell.angle_gamma   90.00
#
_symmetry.space_group_name_H-M   'P 1'
#
loop_
_entity.id
_entity.type
_entity.pdbx_description
1 polymer ?
#
loop_
_entity_poly.entity_id
_entity_poly.type
_entity_poly.pdbx_seq_one_letter_code
_entity_poly.pdbx_strand_id
1 'polypeptide(L)'
;MKINWLITNGLIFDGTFSEPYEADIGISSDKIVFVNKKSGVRSQKSKVTAEKIIDAQNLAVAPGFIDTHSHSEFTLLADPRAEGKVCQGITTEISGNCGLSAAPLHGDAILQREDDLKELGIRERWSTFNQYFHILKKRGIAINFATLAGHGNIRASVIGYKDERPDDVALKKMKTFLRKAISEGALGLSTGLIYPPGIYSETEELIELCKVLSESCNPSRPPFSKVGYRGVKGEKGGFGIYTTHMRSEGDGLLESIEETIRTGMETGIKIHISHIKTSGRENWNKIGRALSLMEEAGKRGVSLTCDAYPYIASSTDLDTVLPSWVYSCGREAELKRLKNTSLREKIKKQILDIHPATDYWKKISISSVSSEKNRWMEGKSLYNIASFQGKEPVDILFDILTEEKLMVSAIFASMHEGNLKKFLSLPYCMIGTDSSARSFSGRTRKGKPHPRGFGSFPRFLGKYVRGERITSLSEGIHKITMLPAKRFGIQQRGIIKRGAYADIVIFDYTKITDKATYKEPFSKSEGIYYVFVNGVPALWEGQLTISKSGRILRHGR
;
A
#
# COMPACT_ATOMS: atom_id res chain seq x y z
N MET A 1 -12.29 -8.05 37.91
CA MET A 1 -11.54 -8.57 36.74
C MET A 1 -10.22 -7.81 36.67
N LYS A 2 -9.09 -8.53 36.58
CA LYS A 2 -7.75 -7.90 36.37
C LYS A 2 -7.50 -7.75 34.86
N ILE A 3 -7.06 -6.55 34.44
CA ILE A 3 -6.74 -6.23 33.06
C ILE A 3 -5.41 -5.47 32.98
N ASN A 4 -4.78 -5.46 31.80
CA ASN A 4 -3.52 -4.77 31.62
C ASN A 4 -3.74 -3.24 31.46
N TRP A 5 -4.72 -2.84 30.63
CA TRP A 5 -4.98 -1.44 30.30
C TRP A 5 -6.45 -1.09 30.46
N LEU A 6 -6.71 0.07 31.03
CA LEU A 6 -8.03 0.72 31.05
C LEU A 6 -7.91 2.08 30.37
N ILE A 7 -8.59 2.28 29.24
CA ILE A 7 -8.72 3.55 28.56
C ILE A 7 -10.04 4.15 29.02
N THR A 8 -10.02 5.34 29.65
CA THR A 8 -11.21 6.00 30.20
C THR A 8 -11.51 7.29 29.43
N ASN A 9 -12.74 7.74 29.48
CA ASN A 9 -13.22 9.04 28.97
C ASN A 9 -12.97 9.30 27.48
N GLY A 10 -12.71 8.24 26.68
CA GLY A 10 -12.43 8.39 25.26
C GLY A 10 -13.67 8.60 24.41
N LEU A 11 -13.59 9.47 23.40
CA LEU A 11 -14.60 9.57 22.34
C LEU A 11 -14.33 8.45 21.30
N ILE A 12 -15.16 7.44 21.28
CA ILE A 12 -14.94 6.22 20.51
C ILE A 12 -15.52 6.34 19.10
N PHE A 13 -14.65 6.19 18.11
CA PHE A 13 -14.95 5.94 16.71
C PHE A 13 -14.70 4.46 16.45
N ASP A 14 -15.72 3.62 16.55
CA ASP A 14 -15.56 2.16 16.61
C ASP A 14 -15.20 1.47 15.27
N GLY A 15 -15.12 2.24 14.18
CA GLY A 15 -14.81 1.75 12.83
C GLY A 15 -16.05 1.39 12.00
N THR A 16 -17.25 1.32 12.58
CA THR A 16 -18.48 0.91 11.87
C THR A 16 -19.17 2.02 11.08
N PHE A 17 -18.64 3.25 11.11
CA PHE A 17 -19.30 4.45 10.57
C PHE A 17 -20.55 4.87 11.39
N SER A 18 -20.67 4.41 12.63
CA SER A 18 -21.69 4.87 13.57
C SER A 18 -21.33 6.24 14.17
N GLU A 19 -22.34 6.89 14.79
CA GLU A 19 -22.09 8.08 15.60
C GLU A 19 -21.10 7.76 16.71
N PRO A 20 -20.13 8.66 17.00
CA PRO A 20 -19.18 8.48 18.07
C PRO A 20 -19.86 8.53 19.45
N TYR A 21 -19.29 7.81 20.40
CA TYR A 21 -19.84 7.73 21.75
C TYR A 21 -18.73 7.68 22.81
N GLU A 22 -19.00 8.19 23.99
CA GLU A 22 -18.07 8.07 25.12
C GLU A 22 -18.12 6.68 25.73
N ALA A 23 -16.95 6.07 25.95
CA ALA A 23 -16.85 4.77 26.63
C ALA A 23 -15.50 4.58 27.32
N ASP A 24 -15.49 3.60 28.24
CA ASP A 24 -14.28 3.02 28.79
C ASP A 24 -13.98 1.69 28.10
N ILE A 25 -12.70 1.46 27.78
CA ILE A 25 -12.24 0.23 27.08
C ILE A 25 -11.26 -0.51 27.99
N GLY A 26 -11.53 -1.80 28.24
CA GLY A 26 -10.61 -2.68 28.95
C GLY A 26 -9.86 -3.59 27.98
N ILE A 27 -8.54 -3.68 28.17
CA ILE A 27 -7.65 -4.54 27.39
C ILE A 27 -6.99 -5.56 28.32
N SER A 28 -7.06 -6.84 27.94
CA SER A 28 -6.33 -7.91 28.61
C SER A 28 -5.61 -8.75 27.56
N SER A 29 -4.30 -8.92 27.76
CA SER A 29 -3.40 -9.51 26.75
C SER A 29 -3.54 -8.77 25.41
N ASP A 30 -3.95 -9.48 24.37
CA ASP A 30 -4.08 -8.94 23.00
C ASP A 30 -5.51 -8.57 22.60
N LYS A 31 -6.48 -8.62 23.56
CA LYS A 31 -7.91 -8.46 23.26
C LYS A 31 -8.57 -7.33 24.03
N ILE A 32 -9.56 -6.72 23.36
CA ILE A 32 -10.53 -5.86 24.01
C ILE A 32 -11.52 -6.76 24.76
N VAL A 33 -11.55 -6.64 26.08
CA VAL A 33 -12.39 -7.50 26.94
C VAL A 33 -13.73 -6.88 27.30
N PHE A 34 -13.84 -5.55 27.26
CA PHE A 34 -15.11 -4.83 27.33
C PHE A 34 -15.02 -3.45 26.67
N VAL A 35 -16.18 -2.91 26.31
CA VAL A 35 -16.42 -1.52 25.92
C VAL A 35 -17.66 -1.07 26.68
N ASN A 36 -17.51 -0.21 27.68
CA ASN A 36 -18.58 0.28 28.53
C ASN A 36 -18.98 1.68 28.10
N LYS A 37 -20.08 1.80 27.37
CA LYS A 37 -20.65 3.10 26.97
C LYS A 37 -21.10 3.86 28.19
N LYS A 38 -20.77 5.16 28.26
CA LYS A 38 -21.31 6.05 29.29
C LYS A 38 -22.73 6.45 28.90
N SER A 39 -23.71 5.63 29.31
CA SER A 39 -25.12 6.04 29.35
C SER A 39 -25.35 6.82 30.62
N GLY A 40 -26.15 7.91 30.59
CA GLY A 40 -26.42 8.80 31.74
C GLY A 40 -27.02 8.13 33.01
N VAL A 41 -27.19 6.81 33.02
CA VAL A 41 -27.50 6.01 34.18
C VAL A 41 -26.22 5.43 34.73
N ARG A 42 -25.90 5.68 36.01
CA ARG A 42 -24.75 5.12 36.73
C ARG A 42 -24.69 3.60 36.49
N SER A 43 -23.82 3.16 35.56
CA SER A 43 -23.55 1.73 35.42
C SER A 43 -22.91 1.20 36.69
N GLN A 44 -23.35 0.04 37.18
CA GLN A 44 -22.71 -0.64 38.30
C GLN A 44 -21.21 -0.75 38.03
N LYS A 45 -20.40 -0.13 38.91
CA LYS A 45 -18.94 -0.25 38.90
C LYS A 45 -18.57 -1.71 39.10
N SER A 46 -18.44 -2.49 38.03
CA SER A 46 -17.76 -3.77 38.12
C SER A 46 -16.35 -3.48 38.68
N LYS A 47 -15.92 -4.18 39.74
CA LYS A 47 -14.58 -4.04 40.32
C LYS A 47 -13.55 -4.51 39.29
N VAL A 48 -13.12 -3.57 38.42
CA VAL A 48 -12.05 -3.77 37.46
C VAL A 48 -10.78 -3.19 38.07
N THR A 49 -9.72 -3.99 38.13
CA THR A 49 -8.40 -3.54 38.53
C THR A 49 -7.50 -3.55 37.29
N ALA A 50 -7.04 -2.39 36.86
CA ALA A 50 -6.13 -2.24 35.73
C ALA A 50 -4.69 -2.06 36.24
N GLU A 51 -3.73 -2.62 35.51
CA GLU A 51 -2.32 -2.39 35.78
C GLU A 51 -1.92 -0.95 35.42
N LYS A 52 -2.48 -0.42 34.32
CA LYS A 52 -2.30 0.96 33.89
C LYS A 52 -3.61 1.56 33.37
N ILE A 53 -3.75 2.86 33.56
CA ILE A 53 -4.92 3.65 33.15
C ILE A 53 -4.47 4.76 32.23
N ILE A 54 -5.18 4.96 31.12
CA ILE A 54 -5.03 6.08 30.21
C ILE A 54 -6.29 6.91 30.27
N ASP A 55 -6.20 8.16 30.68
CA ASP A 55 -7.30 9.12 30.53
C ASP A 55 -7.28 9.69 29.11
N ALA A 56 -8.26 9.32 28.31
CA ALA A 56 -8.44 9.78 26.94
C ALA A 56 -9.45 10.92 26.83
N GLN A 57 -9.66 11.70 27.88
CA GLN A 57 -10.55 12.86 27.85
C GLN A 57 -10.16 13.82 26.73
N ASN A 58 -11.13 14.26 25.92
CA ASN A 58 -10.94 15.10 24.74
C ASN A 58 -10.12 14.46 23.60
N LEU A 59 -9.84 13.18 23.66
CA LEU A 59 -9.15 12.43 22.60
C LEU A 59 -10.11 11.50 21.87
N ALA A 60 -9.84 11.32 20.58
CA ALA A 60 -10.48 10.30 19.77
C ALA A 60 -9.77 8.96 19.99
N VAL A 61 -10.56 7.90 20.17
CA VAL A 61 -10.10 6.51 20.26
C VAL A 61 -10.67 5.74 19.08
N ALA A 62 -9.82 5.20 18.23
CA ALA A 62 -10.18 4.48 17.03
C ALA A 62 -9.49 3.11 16.97
N PRO A 63 -9.99 2.16 16.14
CA PRO A 63 -9.21 0.98 15.81
C PRO A 63 -7.89 1.37 15.18
N GLY A 64 -6.86 0.55 15.34
CA GLY A 64 -5.59 0.73 14.65
C GLY A 64 -5.77 0.83 13.14
N PHE A 65 -5.10 1.80 12.52
CA PHE A 65 -5.25 2.07 11.10
C PHE A 65 -4.64 0.94 10.26
N ILE A 66 -5.25 0.66 9.11
CA ILE A 66 -4.85 -0.39 8.18
C ILE A 66 -4.40 0.26 6.88
N ASP A 67 -3.12 0.13 6.58
CA ASP A 67 -2.51 0.57 5.33
C ASP A 67 -2.79 -0.45 4.23
N THR A 68 -3.63 -0.10 3.27
CA THR A 68 -4.06 -1.02 2.20
C THR A 68 -3.02 -1.22 1.11
N HIS A 69 -2.03 -0.33 1.06
CA HIS A 69 -1.05 -0.32 -0.02
C HIS A 69 0.36 -0.08 0.52
N SER A 70 1.13 -1.14 0.68
CA SER A 70 2.49 -1.10 1.22
C SER A 70 3.45 -1.94 0.39
N HIS A 71 4.75 -1.64 0.52
CA HIS A 71 5.88 -2.32 -0.15
C HIS A 71 6.98 -2.64 0.87
N SER A 72 6.62 -3.28 1.98
CA SER A 72 7.49 -3.45 3.14
C SER A 72 8.17 -4.80 3.24
N GLU A 73 8.02 -5.67 2.25
CA GLU A 73 8.46 -7.06 2.27
C GLU A 73 9.92 -7.21 2.69
N PHE A 74 10.79 -6.39 2.13
CA PHE A 74 12.22 -6.45 2.39
C PHE A 74 12.65 -5.46 3.49
N THR A 75 12.01 -4.30 3.56
CA THR A 75 12.37 -3.28 4.56
C THR A 75 12.06 -3.73 5.98
N LEU A 76 11.00 -4.51 6.22
CA LEU A 76 10.72 -5.11 7.54
C LEU A 76 11.74 -6.17 7.94
N LEU A 77 12.37 -6.86 6.99
CA LEU A 77 13.50 -7.75 7.29
C LEU A 77 14.76 -6.96 7.62
N ALA A 78 14.99 -5.83 6.98
CA ALA A 78 16.14 -4.97 7.23
C ALA A 78 15.99 -4.16 8.53
N ASP A 79 14.77 -3.66 8.81
CA ASP A 79 14.44 -2.88 10.00
C ASP A 79 12.97 -3.09 10.40
N PRO A 80 12.72 -3.96 11.39
CA PRO A 80 11.37 -4.36 11.78
C PRO A 80 10.63 -3.31 12.65
N ARG A 81 11.24 -2.16 12.96
CA ARG A 81 10.66 -1.12 13.82
C ARG A 81 9.48 -0.39 13.16
N ALA A 82 9.48 -0.25 11.83
CA ALA A 82 8.39 0.39 11.07
C ALA A 82 7.95 1.75 11.66
N GLU A 83 8.90 2.57 12.17
CA GLU A 83 8.64 3.78 12.95
C GLU A 83 7.75 4.78 12.19
N GLY A 84 7.98 4.95 10.88
CA GLY A 84 7.17 5.81 10.03
C GLY A 84 5.73 5.36 9.89
N LYS A 85 5.44 4.05 9.99
CA LYS A 85 4.07 3.50 10.00
C LYS A 85 3.42 3.71 11.38
N VAL A 86 4.11 3.32 12.45
CA VAL A 86 3.61 3.45 13.83
C VAL A 86 3.25 4.91 14.15
N CYS A 87 4.10 5.87 13.78
CA CYS A 87 3.84 7.30 14.03
C CYS A 87 2.66 7.88 13.23
N GLN A 88 2.11 7.14 12.27
CA GLN A 88 0.88 7.48 11.56
C GLN A 88 -0.37 6.79 12.16
N GLY A 89 -0.23 5.99 13.23
CA GLY A 89 -1.31 5.19 13.78
C GLY A 89 -1.56 3.87 13.05
N ILE A 90 -0.69 3.50 12.11
CA ILE A 90 -0.80 2.26 11.35
C ILE A 90 -0.38 1.09 12.25
N THR A 91 -1.29 0.14 12.45
CA THR A 91 -1.06 -1.09 13.23
C THR A 91 -1.01 -2.33 12.35
N THR A 92 -1.50 -2.20 11.11
CA THR A 92 -1.55 -3.28 10.13
C THR A 92 -1.25 -2.72 8.75
N GLU A 93 -0.44 -3.43 7.97
CA GLU A 93 -0.22 -3.13 6.56
C GLU A 93 -0.46 -4.33 5.67
N ILE A 94 -0.84 -4.05 4.42
CA ILE A 94 -1.01 -5.03 3.36
C ILE A 94 0.07 -4.76 2.31
N SER A 95 1.04 -5.65 2.22
CA SER A 95 2.14 -5.63 1.27
C SER A 95 1.89 -6.56 0.09
N GLY A 96 2.85 -6.72 -0.81
CA GLY A 96 2.69 -7.55 -2.00
C GLY A 96 1.88 -6.86 -3.11
N ASN A 97 1.84 -5.54 -3.11
CA ASN A 97 1.13 -4.72 -4.10
C ASN A 97 1.92 -4.58 -5.42
N CYS A 98 1.28 -4.03 -6.44
CA CYS A 98 1.88 -3.68 -7.75
C CYS A 98 2.61 -4.85 -8.42
N GLY A 99 2.12 -6.08 -8.23
CA GLY A 99 2.72 -7.28 -8.83
C GLY A 99 4.03 -7.73 -8.19
N LEU A 100 4.48 -7.06 -7.12
CA LEU A 100 5.73 -7.34 -6.41
C LEU A 100 5.44 -7.84 -4.99
N SER A 101 5.96 -9.01 -4.63
CA SER A 101 5.75 -9.60 -3.31
C SER A 101 7.00 -10.34 -2.81
N ALA A 102 7.01 -10.71 -1.52
CA ALA A 102 8.12 -11.46 -0.96
C ALA A 102 8.28 -12.86 -1.59
N ALA A 103 7.19 -13.46 -2.08
CA ALA A 103 7.16 -14.78 -2.70
C ALA A 103 5.97 -14.88 -3.70
N PRO A 104 6.00 -15.85 -4.66
CA PRO A 104 7.05 -16.82 -4.90
C PRO A 104 8.32 -16.19 -5.49
N LEU A 105 9.47 -16.78 -5.22
CA LEU A 105 10.76 -16.39 -5.78
C LEU A 105 11.47 -17.63 -6.33
N HIS A 106 11.48 -17.79 -7.66
CA HIS A 106 12.17 -18.83 -8.39
C HIS A 106 12.80 -18.25 -9.66
N GLY A 107 13.82 -18.91 -10.20
CA GLY A 107 14.44 -18.50 -11.47
C GLY A 107 14.82 -17.02 -11.49
N ASP A 108 14.42 -16.32 -12.55
CA ASP A 108 14.75 -14.91 -12.77
C ASP A 108 14.16 -13.97 -11.71
N ALA A 109 13.07 -14.37 -11.04
CA ALA A 109 12.52 -13.59 -9.93
C ALA A 109 13.48 -13.47 -8.73
N ILE A 110 14.34 -14.50 -8.49
CA ILE A 110 15.37 -14.44 -7.44
C ILE A 110 16.49 -13.51 -7.90
N LEU A 111 16.98 -13.70 -9.12
CA LEU A 111 18.13 -12.98 -9.66
C LEU A 111 17.88 -11.46 -9.62
N GLN A 112 16.67 -11.04 -9.99
CA GLN A 112 16.29 -9.63 -9.98
C GLN A 112 16.31 -9.01 -8.57
N ARG A 113 16.16 -9.83 -7.50
CA ARG A 113 16.10 -9.34 -6.10
C ARG A 113 17.46 -9.35 -5.38
N GLU A 114 18.47 -9.98 -5.95
CA GLU A 114 19.76 -10.14 -5.27
C GLU A 114 20.40 -8.79 -4.88
N ASP A 115 20.35 -7.79 -5.75
CA ASP A 115 20.94 -6.48 -5.47
C ASP A 115 20.14 -5.73 -4.41
N ASP A 116 18.79 -5.79 -4.46
CA ASP A 116 17.91 -5.19 -3.45
C ASP A 116 18.18 -5.79 -2.05
N LEU A 117 18.32 -7.14 -1.98
CA LEU A 117 18.62 -7.85 -0.74
C LEU A 117 20.01 -7.49 -0.19
N LYS A 118 21.01 -7.38 -1.07
CA LYS A 118 22.38 -6.96 -0.68
C LYS A 118 22.38 -5.53 -0.14
N GLU A 119 21.72 -4.60 -0.83
CA GLU A 119 21.61 -3.21 -0.41
C GLU A 119 21.00 -3.08 0.98
N LEU A 120 19.95 -3.85 1.26
CA LEU A 120 19.30 -3.90 2.57
C LEU A 120 20.05 -4.74 3.61
N GLY A 121 21.13 -5.42 3.21
CA GLY A 121 21.95 -6.30 4.08
C GLY A 121 21.19 -7.54 4.54
N ILE A 122 20.26 -8.05 3.72
CA ILE A 122 19.51 -9.27 3.98
C ILE A 122 20.28 -10.47 3.42
N ARG A 123 20.65 -11.39 4.30
CA ARG A 123 21.43 -12.59 3.93
C ARG A 123 20.56 -13.83 3.74
N GLU A 124 19.39 -13.83 4.34
CA GLU A 124 18.43 -14.94 4.25
C GLU A 124 17.91 -15.08 2.82
N ARG A 125 17.62 -16.33 2.43
CA ARG A 125 17.00 -16.68 1.15
C ARG A 125 15.78 -17.54 1.39
N TRP A 126 14.79 -17.36 0.56
CA TRP A 126 13.51 -18.08 0.59
C TRP A 126 12.91 -18.12 -0.82
N SER A 127 11.97 -19.03 -1.03
CA SER A 127 11.22 -19.14 -2.29
C SER A 127 9.71 -19.10 -2.09
N THR A 128 9.24 -19.35 -0.85
CA THR A 128 7.80 -19.45 -0.54
C THR A 128 7.40 -18.51 0.57
N PHE A 129 6.11 -18.22 0.69
CA PHE A 129 5.61 -17.40 1.79
C PHE A 129 5.83 -18.04 3.16
N ASN A 130 5.70 -19.36 3.29
CA ASN A 130 5.95 -20.01 4.57
C ASN A 130 7.39 -19.82 5.04
N GLN A 131 8.37 -19.90 4.14
CA GLN A 131 9.77 -19.63 4.47
C GLN A 131 9.97 -18.17 4.84
N TYR A 132 9.45 -17.23 4.05
CA TYR A 132 9.51 -15.80 4.34
C TYR A 132 8.87 -15.47 5.69
N PHE A 133 7.67 -15.97 5.96
CA PHE A 133 6.96 -15.76 7.23
C PHE A 133 7.70 -16.32 8.42
N HIS A 134 8.41 -17.44 8.25
CA HIS A 134 9.26 -17.98 9.31
C HIS A 134 10.39 -17.01 9.67
N ILE A 135 11.08 -16.45 8.66
CA ILE A 135 12.15 -15.47 8.85
C ILE A 135 11.59 -14.20 9.51
N LEU A 136 10.50 -13.66 8.98
CA LEU A 136 9.88 -12.44 9.48
C LEU A 136 9.40 -12.61 10.95
N LYS A 137 8.80 -13.75 11.27
CA LYS A 137 8.38 -14.09 12.65
C LYS A 137 9.58 -14.16 13.61
N LYS A 138 10.69 -14.75 13.17
CA LYS A 138 11.92 -14.84 13.98
C LYS A 138 12.51 -13.45 14.27
N ARG A 139 12.43 -12.51 13.31
CA ARG A 139 12.85 -11.11 13.49
C ARG A 139 11.97 -10.38 14.51
N GLY A 140 10.68 -10.69 14.56
CA GLY A 140 9.64 -9.89 15.22
C GLY A 140 9.46 -8.55 14.53
N ILE A 141 8.23 -8.06 14.43
CA ILE A 141 7.84 -6.84 13.72
C ILE A 141 6.98 -5.95 14.62
N ALA A 142 7.07 -4.63 14.44
CA ALA A 142 6.32 -3.68 15.27
C ALA A 142 4.82 -3.63 14.93
N ILE A 143 4.45 -3.85 13.68
CA ILE A 143 3.06 -3.79 13.17
C ILE A 143 2.64 -5.13 12.57
N ASN A 144 1.33 -5.37 12.45
CA ASN A 144 0.83 -6.56 11.77
C ASN A 144 1.10 -6.48 10.27
N PHE A 145 1.43 -7.62 9.70
CA PHE A 145 1.80 -7.77 8.29
C PHE A 145 0.86 -8.76 7.59
N ALA A 146 0.24 -8.33 6.50
CA ALA A 146 -0.47 -9.17 5.55
C ALA A 146 0.14 -8.97 4.15
N THR A 147 -0.08 -9.89 3.22
CA THR A 147 0.50 -9.80 1.89
C THR A 147 -0.41 -10.35 0.80
N LEU A 148 -0.23 -9.84 -0.40
CA LEU A 148 -0.76 -10.37 -1.64
C LEU A 148 0.32 -11.19 -2.36
N ALA A 149 -0.06 -12.05 -3.30
CA ALA A 149 0.86 -12.70 -4.23
C ALA A 149 1.06 -11.82 -5.45
N GLY A 150 2.30 -11.44 -5.73
CA GLY A 150 2.63 -10.59 -6.87
C GLY A 150 2.63 -11.37 -8.19
N HIS A 151 1.83 -10.93 -9.15
CA HIS A 151 1.79 -11.49 -10.51
C HIS A 151 3.17 -11.42 -11.19
N GLY A 152 3.87 -10.28 -11.03
CA GLY A 152 5.22 -10.12 -11.58
C GLY A 152 6.19 -11.16 -11.05
N ASN A 153 6.13 -11.49 -9.76
CA ASN A 153 6.94 -12.56 -9.16
C ASN A 153 6.57 -13.93 -9.74
N ILE A 154 5.26 -14.22 -9.88
CA ILE A 154 4.77 -15.48 -10.44
C ILE A 154 5.24 -15.62 -11.88
N ARG A 155 5.05 -14.59 -12.70
CA ARG A 155 5.41 -14.57 -14.12
C ARG A 155 6.93 -14.72 -14.31
N ALA A 156 7.73 -13.91 -13.59
CA ALA A 156 9.20 -13.98 -13.61
C ALA A 156 9.73 -15.34 -13.16
N SER A 157 9.04 -16.01 -12.22
CA SER A 157 9.42 -17.34 -11.75
C SER A 157 9.18 -18.47 -12.77
N VAL A 158 8.41 -18.22 -13.84
CA VAL A 158 8.01 -19.24 -14.82
C VAL A 158 8.60 -18.98 -16.21
N ILE A 159 8.45 -17.75 -16.72
CA ILE A 159 8.87 -17.37 -18.08
C ILE A 159 9.91 -16.23 -18.10
N GLY A 160 10.33 -15.76 -16.92
CA GLY A 160 11.31 -14.69 -16.80
C GLY A 160 10.74 -13.32 -17.17
N TYR A 161 11.62 -12.44 -17.66
CA TYR A 161 11.30 -11.05 -18.04
C TYR A 161 11.11 -10.87 -19.56
N LYS A 162 10.75 -11.95 -20.26
CA LYS A 162 10.53 -11.93 -21.71
C LYS A 162 9.18 -11.31 -22.05
N ASP A 163 9.14 -10.65 -23.21
CA ASP A 163 7.93 -10.18 -23.86
C ASP A 163 7.32 -11.33 -24.70
N GLU A 164 6.77 -12.32 -23.99
CA GLU A 164 6.19 -13.54 -24.58
C GLU A 164 4.90 -13.90 -23.85
N ARG A 165 3.94 -14.47 -24.56
CA ARG A 165 2.76 -15.07 -23.92
C ARG A 165 3.13 -16.39 -23.24
N PRO A 166 2.59 -16.71 -22.06
CA PRO A 166 2.74 -18.03 -21.47
C PRO A 166 1.98 -19.06 -22.33
N ASP A 167 2.63 -20.18 -22.64
CA ASP A 167 1.94 -21.35 -23.16
C ASP A 167 1.10 -22.04 -22.06
N ASP A 168 0.34 -23.07 -22.41
CA ASP A 168 -0.54 -23.78 -21.48
C ASP A 168 0.22 -24.39 -20.30
N VAL A 169 1.46 -24.85 -20.52
CA VAL A 169 2.31 -25.44 -19.47
C VAL A 169 2.77 -24.35 -18.49
N ALA A 170 3.24 -23.23 -19.02
CA ALA A 170 3.66 -22.08 -18.23
C ALA A 170 2.48 -21.50 -17.44
N LEU A 171 1.32 -21.30 -18.08
CA LEU A 171 0.12 -20.79 -17.42
C LEU A 171 -0.35 -21.74 -16.29
N LYS A 172 -0.33 -23.05 -16.50
CA LYS A 172 -0.63 -24.06 -15.48
C LYS A 172 0.33 -23.97 -14.30
N LYS A 173 1.62 -23.75 -14.56
CA LYS A 173 2.64 -23.56 -13.52
C LYS A 173 2.43 -22.26 -12.75
N MET A 174 2.08 -21.16 -13.42
CA MET A 174 1.72 -19.89 -12.78
C MET A 174 0.51 -20.05 -11.84
N LYS A 175 -0.55 -20.73 -12.30
CA LYS A 175 -1.72 -21.09 -11.48
C LYS A 175 -1.33 -21.91 -10.25
N THR A 176 -0.38 -22.85 -10.39
CA THR A 176 0.12 -23.66 -9.28
C THR A 176 0.85 -22.81 -8.23
N PHE A 177 1.69 -21.87 -8.65
CA PHE A 177 2.35 -20.96 -7.74
C PHE A 177 1.35 -20.07 -7.00
N LEU A 178 0.31 -19.57 -7.70
CA LEU A 178 -0.74 -18.77 -7.07
C LEU A 178 -1.53 -19.59 -6.03
N ARG A 179 -1.99 -20.81 -6.37
CA ARG A 179 -2.67 -21.70 -5.42
C ARG A 179 -1.81 -21.95 -4.17
N LYS A 180 -0.51 -22.18 -4.35
CA LYS A 180 0.42 -22.36 -3.23
C LYS A 180 0.51 -21.09 -2.38
N ALA A 181 0.67 -19.92 -2.99
CA ALA A 181 0.74 -18.65 -2.28
C ALA A 181 -0.52 -18.39 -1.42
N ILE A 182 -1.71 -18.62 -1.97
CA ILE A 182 -2.98 -18.50 -1.24
C ILE A 182 -3.05 -19.52 -0.08
N SER A 183 -2.67 -20.77 -0.31
CA SER A 183 -2.67 -21.82 0.73
C SER A 183 -1.70 -21.51 1.87
N GLU A 184 -0.63 -20.79 1.59
CA GLU A 184 0.35 -20.32 2.58
C GLU A 184 -0.07 -19.02 3.29
N GLY A 185 -1.15 -18.37 2.84
CA GLY A 185 -1.80 -17.27 3.54
C GLY A 185 -1.79 -15.91 2.84
N ALA A 186 -1.41 -15.83 1.56
CA ALA A 186 -1.59 -14.61 0.77
C ALA A 186 -3.08 -14.27 0.64
N LEU A 187 -3.43 -12.97 0.71
CA LEU A 187 -4.83 -12.51 0.72
C LEU A 187 -5.48 -12.52 -0.68
N GLY A 188 -4.67 -12.54 -1.73
CA GLY A 188 -5.13 -12.45 -3.10
C GLY A 188 -3.97 -12.29 -4.08
N LEU A 189 -4.27 -11.81 -5.28
CA LEU A 189 -3.33 -11.54 -6.36
C LEU A 189 -3.18 -10.04 -6.57
N SER A 190 -1.96 -9.55 -6.77
CA SER A 190 -1.70 -8.19 -7.20
C SER A 190 -1.02 -8.14 -8.56
N THR A 191 -1.31 -7.12 -9.37
CA THR A 191 -0.61 -6.83 -10.61
C THR A 191 0.02 -5.45 -10.60
N GLY A 192 1.11 -5.28 -11.38
CA GLY A 192 1.69 -3.99 -11.73
C GLY A 192 1.96 -3.98 -13.23
N LEU A 193 0.98 -3.48 -13.99
CA LEU A 193 0.93 -3.64 -15.44
C LEU A 193 1.73 -2.58 -16.21
N ILE A 194 2.44 -1.71 -15.49
CA ILE A 194 3.46 -0.80 -16.06
C ILE A 194 4.88 -1.35 -15.86
N TYR A 195 5.05 -2.35 -15.01
CA TYR A 195 6.36 -2.91 -14.68
C TYR A 195 6.62 -4.23 -15.38
N PRO A 196 7.87 -4.52 -15.83
CA PRO A 196 8.21 -5.85 -16.30
C PRO A 196 8.21 -6.86 -15.13
N PRO A 197 7.78 -8.12 -15.35
CA PRO A 197 7.27 -8.65 -16.60
C PRO A 197 5.74 -8.48 -16.76
N GLY A 198 5.05 -7.83 -15.82
CA GLY A 198 3.60 -7.62 -15.83
C GLY A 198 3.10 -6.82 -17.05
N ILE A 199 3.92 -5.88 -17.54
CA ILE A 199 3.59 -5.04 -18.71
C ILE A 199 3.32 -5.85 -19.97
N TYR A 200 3.92 -7.05 -20.09
CA TYR A 200 3.77 -7.96 -21.24
C TYR A 200 2.56 -8.92 -21.13
N SER A 201 1.84 -8.88 -20.00
CA SER A 201 0.68 -9.76 -19.81
C SER A 201 -0.54 -9.23 -20.56
N GLU A 202 -1.36 -10.15 -21.05
CA GLU A 202 -2.66 -9.85 -21.62
C GLU A 202 -3.78 -10.01 -20.59
N THR A 203 -4.93 -9.41 -20.85
CA THR A 203 -6.10 -9.47 -19.97
C THR A 203 -6.55 -10.92 -19.73
N GLU A 204 -6.44 -11.78 -20.74
CA GLU A 204 -6.78 -13.20 -20.67
C GLU A 204 -5.92 -13.96 -19.65
N GLU A 205 -4.61 -13.68 -19.60
CA GLU A 205 -3.70 -14.24 -18.58
C GLU A 205 -4.16 -13.87 -17.18
N LEU A 206 -4.53 -12.60 -16.98
CA LEU A 206 -5.01 -12.09 -15.69
C LEU A 206 -6.33 -12.73 -15.27
N ILE A 207 -7.28 -12.88 -16.21
CA ILE A 207 -8.56 -13.55 -15.98
C ILE A 207 -8.33 -15.01 -15.57
N GLU A 208 -7.46 -15.73 -16.27
CA GLU A 208 -7.15 -17.13 -15.96
C GLU A 208 -6.50 -17.32 -14.59
N LEU A 209 -5.66 -16.40 -14.17
CA LEU A 209 -5.12 -16.41 -12.80
C LEU A 209 -6.18 -16.03 -11.76
N CYS A 210 -7.03 -15.06 -12.06
CA CYS A 210 -8.11 -14.65 -11.17
C CYS A 210 -9.17 -15.75 -10.96
N LYS A 211 -9.40 -16.63 -11.95
CA LYS A 211 -10.26 -17.83 -11.77
C LYS A 211 -9.76 -18.74 -10.64
N VAL A 212 -8.43 -18.82 -10.41
CA VAL A 212 -7.86 -19.59 -9.29
C VAL A 212 -8.35 -19.04 -7.94
N LEU A 213 -8.54 -17.74 -7.81
CA LEU A 213 -9.02 -17.11 -6.59
C LEU A 213 -10.51 -17.43 -6.34
N SER A 214 -11.32 -17.53 -7.39
CA SER A 214 -12.73 -17.92 -7.26
C SER A 214 -12.91 -19.42 -6.98
N GLU A 215 -12.06 -20.29 -7.54
CA GLU A 215 -12.06 -21.75 -7.29
C GLU A 215 -11.67 -22.12 -5.85
N SER A 216 -10.83 -21.31 -5.21
CA SER A 216 -10.33 -21.54 -3.83
C SER A 216 -11.41 -21.38 -2.76
N CYS A 217 -12.66 -21.13 -3.15
CA CYS A 217 -13.81 -21.03 -2.25
C CYS A 217 -14.22 -22.42 -1.75
N ASN A 218 -13.91 -22.72 -0.48
CA ASN A 218 -14.45 -23.91 0.18
C ASN A 218 -15.92 -23.67 0.54
N PRO A 219 -16.90 -24.44 -0.03
CA PRO A 219 -18.33 -24.27 0.21
C PRO A 219 -18.75 -24.52 1.67
N SER A 220 -17.89 -25.11 2.50
CA SER A 220 -18.20 -25.51 3.89
C SER A 220 -18.04 -24.39 4.93
N ARG A 221 -17.64 -23.16 4.56
CA ARG A 221 -17.66 -22.00 5.47
C ARG A 221 -18.73 -21.01 5.06
N PRO A 222 -19.73 -20.70 5.93
CA PRO A 222 -20.80 -19.76 5.59
C PRO A 222 -20.23 -18.37 5.32
N PRO A 223 -20.78 -17.64 4.31
CA PRO A 223 -20.45 -16.25 4.08
C PRO A 223 -20.86 -15.43 5.30
N PHE A 224 -20.04 -14.43 5.65
CA PHE A 224 -20.33 -13.50 6.75
C PHE A 224 -21.75 -12.95 6.67
N SER A 225 -22.42 -12.93 7.82
CA SER A 225 -23.81 -12.52 8.01
C SER A 225 -24.12 -11.17 7.33
N LYS A 226 -25.33 -11.14 6.74
CA LYS A 226 -26.00 -10.00 6.13
C LYS A 226 -26.00 -8.76 7.03
N VAL A 227 -25.02 -7.89 6.87
CA VAL A 227 -25.12 -6.50 7.28
C VAL A 227 -24.97 -5.68 5.99
N GLY A 228 -26.12 -5.26 5.46
CA GLY A 228 -26.17 -4.45 4.25
C GLY A 228 -25.58 -3.07 4.50
N TYR A 229 -24.65 -2.65 3.64
CA TYR A 229 -24.20 -1.27 3.55
C TYR A 229 -24.96 -0.54 2.45
N ARG A 230 -25.30 0.74 2.69
CA ARG A 230 -25.81 1.62 1.64
C ARG A 230 -24.72 1.74 0.55
N GLY A 231 -24.97 1.15 -0.62
CA GLY A 231 -24.12 1.24 -1.81
C GLY A 231 -23.54 -0.08 -2.35
N VAL A 232 -23.49 -1.17 -1.57
CA VAL A 232 -23.01 -2.47 -2.06
C VAL A 232 -24.07 -3.53 -1.74
N LYS A 233 -24.84 -3.95 -2.76
CA LYS A 233 -25.77 -5.09 -2.63
C LYS A 233 -24.99 -6.38 -2.44
N GLY A 234 -25.41 -7.18 -1.46
CA GLY A 234 -25.00 -8.53 -1.04
C GLY A 234 -23.83 -9.17 -1.80
N GLU A 235 -22.65 -9.22 -1.15
CA GLU A 235 -21.46 -9.88 -1.69
C GLU A 235 -21.69 -11.37 -1.92
N LYS A 236 -21.94 -11.75 -3.16
CA LYS A 236 -21.65 -13.08 -3.68
C LYS A 236 -20.24 -12.98 -4.28
N GLY A 237 -19.19 -13.21 -3.52
CA GLY A 237 -17.84 -13.13 -4.02
C GLY A 237 -16.95 -14.17 -3.33
N GLY A 238 -16.05 -14.77 -4.09
CA GLY A 238 -15.02 -15.69 -3.62
C GLY A 238 -14.12 -15.10 -2.53
N PHE A 239 -13.31 -15.93 -1.88
CA PHE A 239 -12.49 -15.55 -0.74
C PHE A 239 -11.27 -14.68 -1.09
N GLY A 240 -10.88 -14.56 -2.38
CA GLY A 240 -9.71 -13.79 -2.83
C GLY A 240 -10.05 -12.39 -3.31
N ILE A 241 -9.03 -11.55 -3.39
CA ILE A 241 -9.10 -10.21 -3.99
C ILE A 241 -8.06 -10.10 -5.10
N TYR A 242 -8.42 -9.43 -6.18
CA TYR A 242 -7.50 -8.98 -7.22
C TYR A 242 -7.25 -7.48 -7.04
N THR A 243 -5.99 -7.09 -6.87
CA THR A 243 -5.57 -5.69 -6.79
C THR A 243 -4.71 -5.35 -8.01
N THR A 244 -4.79 -4.13 -8.51
CA THR A 244 -4.03 -3.76 -9.71
C THR A 244 -3.48 -2.35 -9.67
N HIS A 245 -2.17 -2.22 -9.82
CA HIS A 245 -1.58 -1.07 -10.45
C HIS A 245 -1.89 -1.22 -11.94
N MET A 246 -2.80 -0.40 -12.41
CA MET A 246 -3.35 -0.50 -13.77
C MET A 246 -2.29 -0.30 -14.85
N ARG A 247 -2.59 -0.72 -16.06
CA ARG A 247 -1.71 -0.63 -17.23
C ARG A 247 -1.38 0.82 -17.61
N SER A 248 -2.29 1.75 -17.33
CA SER A 248 -2.07 3.18 -17.46
C SER A 248 -2.90 3.95 -16.44
N GLU A 249 -2.31 4.98 -15.86
CA GLU A 249 -2.97 5.95 -14.97
C GLU A 249 -3.06 7.34 -15.65
N GLY A 250 -2.64 7.40 -16.91
CA GLY A 250 -2.60 8.57 -17.78
C GLY A 250 -3.44 8.38 -19.04
N ASP A 251 -2.79 8.27 -20.20
CA ASP A 251 -3.47 8.26 -21.51
C ASP A 251 -4.45 7.10 -21.66
N GLY A 252 -4.10 5.90 -21.22
CA GLY A 252 -4.97 4.71 -21.21
C GLY A 252 -5.72 4.48 -19.90
N LEU A 253 -6.00 5.53 -19.10
CA LEU A 253 -6.67 5.40 -17.80
C LEU A 253 -8.04 4.72 -17.90
N LEU A 254 -8.86 5.14 -18.85
CA LEU A 254 -10.24 4.65 -18.96
C LEU A 254 -10.26 3.18 -19.40
N GLU A 255 -9.45 2.83 -20.38
CA GLU A 255 -9.27 1.47 -20.89
C GLU A 255 -8.72 0.54 -19.78
N SER A 256 -7.83 1.04 -18.92
CA SER A 256 -7.28 0.28 -17.81
C SER A 256 -8.31 0.04 -16.69
N ILE A 257 -9.22 0.99 -16.46
CA ILE A 257 -10.36 0.80 -15.57
C ILE A 257 -11.31 -0.26 -16.15
N GLU A 258 -11.60 -0.21 -17.45
CA GLU A 258 -12.45 -1.18 -18.15
C GLU A 258 -11.83 -2.59 -18.14
N GLU A 259 -10.51 -2.73 -18.36
CA GLU A 259 -9.76 -4.00 -18.22
C GLU A 259 -9.96 -4.61 -16.82
N THR A 260 -9.83 -3.77 -15.80
CA THR A 260 -10.02 -4.21 -14.41
C THR A 260 -11.45 -4.64 -14.13
N ILE A 261 -12.44 -3.88 -14.60
CA ILE A 261 -13.87 -4.20 -14.48
C ILE A 261 -14.20 -5.49 -15.22
N ARG A 262 -13.69 -5.68 -16.44
CA ARG A 262 -13.86 -6.91 -17.24
C ARG A 262 -13.34 -8.12 -16.45
N THR A 263 -12.15 -8.02 -15.88
CA THR A 263 -11.57 -9.09 -15.04
C THR A 263 -12.51 -9.47 -13.88
N GLY A 264 -13.05 -8.47 -13.17
CA GLY A 264 -14.01 -8.70 -12.09
C GLY A 264 -15.32 -9.32 -12.56
N MET A 265 -15.85 -8.89 -13.71
CA MET A 265 -17.10 -9.41 -14.29
C MET A 265 -16.98 -10.87 -14.72
N GLU A 266 -15.89 -11.22 -15.43
CA GLU A 266 -15.69 -12.58 -15.95
C GLU A 266 -15.36 -13.60 -14.86
N THR A 267 -14.78 -13.16 -13.75
CA THR A 267 -14.33 -14.06 -12.67
C THR A 267 -15.21 -14.03 -11.43
N GLY A 268 -16.04 -12.99 -11.26
CA GLY A 268 -16.88 -12.79 -10.06
C GLY A 268 -16.10 -12.46 -8.79
N ILE A 269 -14.79 -12.19 -8.89
CA ILE A 269 -13.96 -11.87 -7.71
C ILE A 269 -14.05 -10.40 -7.33
N LYS A 270 -13.63 -10.09 -6.11
CA LYS A 270 -13.46 -8.72 -5.63
C LYS A 270 -12.29 -8.07 -6.35
N ILE A 271 -12.48 -6.87 -6.92
CA ILE A 271 -11.43 -6.11 -7.57
C ILE A 271 -11.11 -4.83 -6.79
N HIS A 272 -9.83 -4.46 -6.77
CA HIS A 272 -9.35 -3.27 -6.10
C HIS A 272 -8.36 -2.53 -7.00
N ILE A 273 -8.67 -1.27 -7.31
CA ILE A 273 -7.77 -0.40 -8.07
C ILE A 273 -6.81 0.27 -7.10
N SER A 274 -5.54 -0.04 -7.24
CA SER A 274 -4.46 0.48 -6.40
C SER A 274 -4.18 1.95 -6.73
N HIS A 275 -3.92 2.79 -5.71
CA HIS A 275 -3.46 4.19 -5.77
C HIS A 275 -4.02 4.99 -6.95
N ILE A 276 -5.36 4.93 -7.14
CA ILE A 276 -6.04 5.54 -8.28
C ILE A 276 -5.72 7.03 -8.45
N LYS A 277 -5.39 7.43 -9.66
CA LYS A 277 -5.07 8.81 -10.01
C LYS A 277 -5.35 9.12 -11.47
N THR A 278 -5.38 10.41 -11.81
CA THR A 278 -5.27 10.92 -13.18
C THR A 278 -3.88 11.51 -13.35
N SER A 279 -2.98 10.75 -13.96
CA SER A 279 -1.57 11.14 -14.13
C SER A 279 -1.36 11.90 -15.44
N GLY A 280 -0.65 13.06 -15.36
CA GLY A 280 -0.46 13.95 -16.49
C GLY A 280 -1.59 14.99 -16.62
N ARG A 281 -1.20 16.26 -16.88
CA ARG A 281 -2.14 17.39 -16.98
C ARG A 281 -3.18 17.17 -18.07
N GLU A 282 -2.80 16.56 -19.15
CA GLU A 282 -3.60 16.18 -20.32
C GLU A 282 -4.72 15.19 -19.98
N ASN A 283 -4.56 14.46 -18.89
CA ASN A 283 -5.49 13.41 -18.45
C ASN A 283 -6.42 13.84 -17.30
N TRP A 284 -6.25 15.04 -16.73
CA TRP A 284 -7.04 15.48 -15.58
C TRP A 284 -8.55 15.59 -15.88
N ASN A 285 -8.91 15.86 -17.13
CA ASN A 285 -10.31 15.93 -17.60
C ASN A 285 -11.01 14.56 -17.60
N LYS A 286 -10.28 13.44 -17.59
CA LYS A 286 -10.84 12.08 -17.60
C LYS A 286 -11.54 11.70 -16.28
N ILE A 287 -11.38 12.49 -15.22
CA ILE A 287 -11.93 12.16 -13.88
C ILE A 287 -13.43 11.87 -13.89
N GLY A 288 -14.23 12.64 -14.63
CA GLY A 288 -15.69 12.43 -14.71
C GLY A 288 -16.04 11.06 -15.28
N ARG A 289 -15.40 10.66 -16.39
CA ARG A 289 -15.66 9.37 -17.02
C ARG A 289 -15.12 8.20 -16.18
N ALA A 290 -13.95 8.38 -15.55
CA ALA A 290 -13.40 7.37 -14.63
C ALA A 290 -14.36 7.06 -13.47
N LEU A 291 -14.91 8.10 -12.82
CA LEU A 291 -15.91 7.93 -11.75
C LEU A 291 -17.19 7.26 -12.26
N SER A 292 -17.69 7.64 -13.45
CA SER A 292 -18.87 7.01 -14.05
C SER A 292 -18.67 5.51 -14.32
N LEU A 293 -17.52 5.12 -14.89
CA LEU A 293 -17.18 3.71 -15.14
C LEU A 293 -17.18 2.89 -13.85
N MET A 294 -16.58 3.41 -12.77
CA MET A 294 -16.53 2.72 -11.48
C MET A 294 -17.93 2.61 -10.86
N GLU A 295 -18.75 3.64 -10.94
CA GLU A 295 -20.14 3.63 -10.44
C GLU A 295 -21.02 2.65 -11.24
N GLU A 296 -20.94 2.69 -12.56
CA GLU A 296 -21.66 1.79 -13.48
C GLU A 296 -21.28 0.32 -13.19
N ALA A 297 -19.99 0.03 -12.95
CA ALA A 297 -19.55 -1.29 -12.58
C ALA A 297 -20.20 -1.77 -11.27
N GLY A 298 -20.25 -0.90 -10.26
CA GLY A 298 -20.96 -1.18 -9.01
C GLY A 298 -22.45 -1.45 -9.19
N LYS A 299 -23.14 -0.69 -10.05
CA LYS A 299 -24.56 -0.90 -10.41
C LYS A 299 -24.77 -2.25 -11.11
N ARG A 300 -23.78 -2.72 -11.87
CA ARG A 300 -23.76 -4.04 -12.54
C ARG A 300 -23.38 -5.19 -11.59
N GLY A 301 -23.15 -4.92 -10.31
CA GLY A 301 -22.82 -5.91 -9.29
C GLY A 301 -21.36 -6.27 -9.16
N VAL A 302 -20.45 -5.53 -9.80
CA VAL A 302 -19.00 -5.71 -9.62
C VAL A 302 -18.61 -5.21 -8.24
N SER A 303 -17.98 -6.07 -7.45
CA SER A 303 -17.46 -5.69 -6.13
C SER A 303 -16.13 -4.94 -6.30
N LEU A 304 -16.20 -3.62 -6.45
CA LEU A 304 -15.07 -2.73 -6.72
C LEU A 304 -14.76 -1.84 -5.52
N THR A 305 -13.46 -1.69 -5.23
CA THR A 305 -12.92 -0.67 -4.32
C THR A 305 -11.64 -0.09 -4.90
N CYS A 306 -11.15 0.99 -4.34
CA CYS A 306 -9.85 1.56 -4.67
C CYS A 306 -9.14 2.09 -3.43
N ASP A 307 -7.87 2.40 -3.55
CA ASP A 307 -7.15 3.22 -2.58
C ASP A 307 -6.50 4.44 -3.25
N ALA A 308 -6.11 5.40 -2.44
CA ALA A 308 -5.31 6.55 -2.83
C ALA A 308 -4.45 7.01 -1.65
N TYR A 309 -3.33 7.67 -1.93
CA TYR A 309 -2.58 8.42 -0.94
C TYR A 309 -2.91 9.92 -1.05
N PRO A 310 -2.92 10.66 0.06
CA PRO A 310 -3.37 12.05 0.09
C PRO A 310 -2.29 13.07 -0.34
N TYR A 311 -1.64 12.81 -1.49
CA TYR A 311 -0.60 13.65 -2.10
C TYR A 311 -0.79 13.74 -3.61
N ILE A 312 -0.24 14.79 -4.24
CA ILE A 312 -0.41 15.10 -5.67
C ILE A 312 0.83 14.76 -6.52
N ALA A 313 1.72 13.93 -6.00
CA ALA A 313 2.83 13.38 -6.74
C ALA A 313 2.89 11.86 -6.54
N SER A 314 3.40 11.14 -7.52
CA SER A 314 3.69 9.71 -7.42
C SER A 314 5.19 9.48 -7.19
N SER A 315 5.56 8.25 -6.82
CA SER A 315 6.96 7.85 -6.72
C SER A 315 7.11 6.41 -7.16
N THR A 316 8.06 6.18 -8.06
CA THR A 316 8.42 4.88 -8.60
C THR A 316 9.87 4.89 -9.09
N ASP A 317 10.33 3.83 -9.74
CA ASP A 317 11.67 3.78 -10.33
C ASP A 317 11.79 4.71 -11.53
N LEU A 318 12.96 5.32 -11.69
CA LEU A 318 13.21 6.35 -12.72
C LEU A 318 13.15 5.78 -14.15
N ASP A 319 13.47 4.50 -14.32
CA ASP A 319 13.44 3.80 -15.61
C ASP A 319 12.04 3.72 -16.22
N THR A 320 10.97 3.90 -15.43
CA THR A 320 9.58 3.98 -15.95
C THR A 320 9.35 5.08 -16.99
N VAL A 321 10.29 6.00 -17.15
CA VAL A 321 10.30 7.00 -18.25
C VAL A 321 10.68 6.37 -19.60
N LEU A 322 11.33 5.21 -19.61
CA LEU A 322 11.80 4.56 -20.82
C LEU A 322 10.66 3.86 -21.60
N PRO A 323 10.75 3.76 -22.93
CA PRO A 323 9.81 2.94 -23.71
C PRO A 323 9.80 1.47 -23.27
N SER A 324 8.63 0.82 -23.26
CA SER A 324 8.43 -0.53 -22.72
C SER A 324 9.35 -1.62 -23.31
N TRP A 325 9.71 -1.53 -24.58
CA TRP A 325 10.60 -2.49 -25.22
C TRP A 325 12.03 -2.48 -24.65
N VAL A 326 12.41 -1.40 -23.94
CA VAL A 326 13.75 -1.28 -23.32
C VAL A 326 13.90 -2.25 -22.15
N TYR A 327 12.83 -2.62 -21.47
CA TYR A 327 12.85 -3.53 -20.31
C TYR A 327 12.95 -5.01 -20.68
N SER A 328 12.63 -5.40 -21.93
CA SER A 328 12.57 -6.81 -22.34
C SER A 328 13.87 -7.56 -22.03
N CYS A 329 13.71 -8.77 -21.49
CA CYS A 329 14.79 -9.64 -21.00
C CYS A 329 15.53 -9.15 -19.75
N GLY A 330 14.93 -8.22 -18.99
CA GLY A 330 15.35 -7.84 -17.64
C GLY A 330 16.52 -6.84 -17.58
N ARG A 331 16.93 -6.55 -16.34
CA ARG A 331 17.84 -5.45 -15.98
C ARG A 331 19.17 -5.43 -16.74
N GLU A 332 19.80 -6.57 -16.94
CA GLU A 332 21.08 -6.62 -17.68
C GLU A 332 20.93 -6.23 -19.16
N ALA A 333 19.82 -6.69 -19.78
CA ALA A 333 19.53 -6.37 -21.19
C ALA A 333 19.19 -4.88 -21.35
N GLU A 334 18.45 -4.34 -20.41
CA GLU A 334 18.12 -2.91 -20.33
C GLU A 334 19.40 -2.06 -20.23
N LEU A 335 20.29 -2.38 -19.29
CA LEU A 335 21.59 -1.69 -19.15
C LEU A 335 22.44 -1.78 -20.42
N LYS A 336 22.43 -2.92 -21.12
CA LYS A 336 23.15 -3.06 -22.40
C LYS A 336 22.56 -2.12 -23.48
N ARG A 337 21.22 -1.98 -23.53
CA ARG A 337 20.55 -1.05 -24.46
C ARG A 337 20.89 0.40 -24.15
N LEU A 338 20.88 0.80 -22.88
CA LEU A 338 21.22 2.16 -22.46
C LEU A 338 22.70 2.52 -22.70
N LYS A 339 23.61 1.54 -22.76
CA LYS A 339 25.03 1.73 -23.09
C LYS A 339 25.32 1.72 -24.60
N ASN A 340 24.40 1.21 -25.41
CA ASN A 340 24.57 1.16 -26.87
C ASN A 340 24.17 2.50 -27.47
N THR A 341 25.10 3.19 -28.11
CA THR A 341 24.92 4.54 -28.64
C THR A 341 23.77 4.67 -29.63
N SER A 342 23.65 3.72 -30.58
CA SER A 342 22.58 3.75 -31.59
C SER A 342 21.19 3.52 -30.96
N LEU A 343 21.07 2.58 -30.00
CA LEU A 343 19.82 2.35 -29.28
C LEU A 343 19.48 3.52 -28.36
N ARG A 344 20.48 4.13 -27.72
CA ARG A 344 20.29 5.32 -26.87
C ARG A 344 19.67 6.48 -27.67
N GLU A 345 20.15 6.74 -28.88
CA GLU A 345 19.57 7.76 -29.76
C GLU A 345 18.12 7.43 -30.15
N LYS A 346 17.83 6.16 -30.45
CA LYS A 346 16.45 5.73 -30.72
C LYS A 346 15.52 5.93 -29.51
N ILE A 347 15.99 5.55 -28.32
CA ILE A 347 15.24 5.74 -27.05
C ILE A 347 15.04 7.23 -26.79
N LYS A 348 16.09 8.05 -26.93
CA LYS A 348 16.05 9.51 -26.77
C LYS A 348 14.99 10.15 -27.66
N LYS A 349 14.97 9.80 -28.94
CA LYS A 349 13.97 10.30 -29.87
C LYS A 349 12.55 9.95 -29.41
N GLN A 350 12.28 8.70 -29.05
CA GLN A 350 10.93 8.28 -28.61
C GLN A 350 10.49 9.01 -27.33
N ILE A 351 11.39 9.22 -26.38
CA ILE A 351 11.07 9.97 -25.15
C ILE A 351 10.72 11.43 -25.48
N LEU A 352 11.51 12.07 -26.34
CA LEU A 352 11.31 13.48 -26.72
C LEU A 352 10.08 13.68 -27.61
N ASP A 353 9.71 12.69 -28.43
CA ASP A 353 8.46 12.70 -29.21
C ASP A 353 7.23 12.69 -28.29
N ILE A 354 7.28 11.95 -27.16
CA ILE A 354 6.19 11.90 -26.17
C ILE A 354 6.23 13.11 -25.23
N HIS A 355 7.43 13.53 -24.82
CA HIS A 355 7.67 14.58 -23.82
C HIS A 355 8.55 15.70 -24.35
N PRO A 356 8.11 16.48 -25.34
CA PRO A 356 8.93 17.52 -25.99
C PRO A 356 9.19 18.74 -25.08
N ALA A 357 8.37 18.93 -24.04
CA ALA A 357 8.41 20.13 -23.22
C ALA A 357 9.45 20.02 -22.08
N THR A 358 10.28 21.03 -21.93
CA THR A 358 11.24 21.17 -20.82
C THR A 358 10.57 21.08 -19.44
N ASP A 359 9.29 21.49 -19.34
CA ASP A 359 8.52 21.47 -18.08
C ASP A 359 8.29 20.05 -17.55
N TYR A 360 8.30 19.03 -18.41
CA TYR A 360 8.25 17.63 -18.00
C TYR A 360 9.40 17.27 -17.06
N TRP A 361 10.62 17.64 -17.41
CA TRP A 361 11.82 17.32 -16.65
C TRP A 361 11.95 18.06 -15.32
N LYS A 362 11.25 19.19 -15.17
CA LYS A 362 11.15 19.92 -13.89
C LYS A 362 10.28 19.19 -12.88
N LYS A 363 9.37 18.33 -13.34
CA LYS A 363 8.40 17.58 -12.53
C LYS A 363 8.92 16.23 -12.06
N ILE A 364 10.09 15.78 -12.52
CA ILE A 364 10.72 14.53 -12.13
C ILE A 364 11.90 14.85 -11.22
N SER A 365 11.84 14.44 -9.96
CA SER A 365 12.90 14.66 -8.97
C SER A 365 13.47 13.33 -8.49
N ILE A 366 14.79 13.24 -8.37
CA ILE A 366 15.48 12.06 -7.86
C ILE A 366 15.13 11.88 -6.36
N SER A 367 14.59 10.72 -6.00
CA SER A 367 14.23 10.37 -4.62
C SER A 367 15.39 9.67 -3.91
N SER A 368 16.00 8.70 -4.55
CA SER A 368 17.16 7.99 -4.01
C SER A 368 18.05 7.43 -5.09
N VAL A 369 19.33 7.35 -4.78
CA VAL A 369 20.39 6.70 -5.56
C VAL A 369 21.16 5.73 -4.65
N SER A 370 21.86 4.76 -5.24
CA SER A 370 22.65 3.77 -4.48
C SER A 370 24.05 4.27 -4.18
N SER A 371 24.70 4.98 -5.12
CA SER A 371 26.07 5.43 -4.98
C SER A 371 26.19 6.72 -4.18
N GLU A 372 27.23 6.82 -3.35
CA GLU A 372 27.49 8.01 -2.54
C GLU A 372 27.83 9.24 -3.39
N LYS A 373 28.51 9.04 -4.51
CA LYS A 373 28.91 10.13 -5.44
C LYS A 373 27.70 10.87 -6.03
N ASN A 374 26.56 10.21 -6.19
CA ASN A 374 25.35 10.77 -6.80
C ASN A 374 24.32 11.26 -5.79
N ARG A 375 24.53 11.09 -4.46
CA ARG A 375 23.58 11.56 -3.40
C ARG A 375 23.26 13.04 -3.47
N TRP A 376 24.14 13.86 -4.03
CA TRP A 376 23.89 15.28 -4.22
C TRP A 376 22.69 15.57 -5.14
N MET A 377 22.28 14.58 -5.96
CA MET A 377 21.13 14.67 -6.87
C MET A 377 19.79 14.50 -6.14
N GLU A 378 19.78 13.86 -4.96
CA GLU A 378 18.56 13.56 -4.21
C GLU A 378 17.80 14.82 -3.83
N GLY A 379 16.51 14.86 -4.20
CA GLY A 379 15.63 16.02 -4.03
C GLY A 379 15.73 17.09 -5.12
N LYS A 380 16.60 16.90 -6.14
CA LYS A 380 16.69 17.80 -7.30
C LYS A 380 15.95 17.24 -8.50
N SER A 381 15.38 18.11 -9.32
CA SER A 381 14.76 17.71 -10.58
C SER A 381 15.82 17.35 -11.63
N LEU A 382 15.43 16.49 -12.58
CA LEU A 382 16.30 16.17 -13.72
C LEU A 382 16.72 17.43 -14.48
N TYR A 383 15.82 18.40 -14.61
CA TYR A 383 16.14 19.70 -15.21
C TYR A 383 17.26 20.43 -14.45
N ASN A 384 17.18 20.51 -13.12
CA ASN A 384 18.21 21.20 -12.32
C ASN A 384 19.56 20.50 -12.36
N ILE A 385 19.54 19.15 -12.37
CA ILE A 385 20.76 18.34 -12.50
C ILE A 385 21.40 18.58 -13.87
N ALA A 386 20.61 18.56 -14.93
CA ALA A 386 21.04 18.81 -16.30
C ALA A 386 21.67 20.21 -16.47
N SER A 387 20.97 21.23 -15.95
CA SER A 387 21.47 22.61 -15.97
C SER A 387 22.82 22.75 -15.24
N PHE A 388 22.98 22.07 -14.10
CA PHE A 388 24.24 22.09 -13.34
C PHE A 388 25.38 21.39 -14.08
N GLN A 389 25.09 20.32 -14.84
CA GLN A 389 26.09 19.56 -15.59
C GLN A 389 26.29 20.05 -17.03
N GLY A 390 25.51 21.04 -17.50
CA GLY A 390 25.59 21.53 -18.89
C GLY A 390 25.17 20.49 -19.93
N LYS A 391 24.20 19.62 -19.58
CA LYS A 391 23.67 18.52 -20.43
C LYS A 391 22.16 18.65 -20.65
N GLU A 392 21.64 17.88 -21.62
CA GLU A 392 20.20 17.71 -21.79
C GLU A 392 19.62 16.81 -20.68
N PRO A 393 18.39 17.06 -20.18
CA PRO A 393 17.78 16.25 -19.14
C PRO A 393 17.66 14.76 -19.48
N VAL A 394 17.41 14.42 -20.75
CA VAL A 394 17.31 13.02 -21.20
C VAL A 394 18.66 12.32 -21.18
N ASP A 395 19.77 13.04 -21.40
CA ASP A 395 21.11 12.47 -21.29
C ASP A 395 21.47 12.21 -19.83
N ILE A 396 21.05 13.10 -18.92
CA ILE A 396 21.17 12.90 -17.47
C ILE A 396 20.36 11.65 -17.03
N LEU A 397 19.14 11.46 -17.55
CA LEU A 397 18.35 10.26 -17.29
C LEU A 397 19.16 8.99 -17.60
N PHE A 398 19.75 8.91 -18.79
CA PHE A 398 20.54 7.75 -19.20
C PHE A 398 21.82 7.56 -18.37
N ASP A 399 22.51 8.66 -18.08
CA ASP A 399 23.74 8.61 -17.30
C ASP A 399 23.47 8.10 -15.89
N ILE A 400 22.47 8.65 -15.19
CA ILE A 400 22.11 8.23 -13.85
C ILE A 400 21.66 6.75 -13.85
N LEU A 401 20.76 6.33 -14.75
CA LEU A 401 20.30 4.95 -14.83
C LEU A 401 21.44 3.97 -15.08
N THR A 402 22.40 4.34 -15.93
CA THR A 402 23.55 3.49 -16.23
C THR A 402 24.52 3.41 -15.06
N GLU A 403 24.84 4.54 -14.43
CA GLU A 403 25.78 4.63 -13.30
C GLU A 403 25.28 3.94 -12.06
N GLU A 404 23.99 4.09 -11.76
CA GLU A 404 23.30 3.51 -10.60
C GLU A 404 22.76 2.10 -10.88
N LYS A 405 23.05 1.52 -12.05
CA LYS A 405 22.58 0.20 -12.47
C LYS A 405 21.06 0.04 -12.32
N LEU A 406 20.31 1.05 -12.75
CA LEU A 406 18.84 1.17 -12.65
C LEU A 406 18.30 1.31 -11.21
N MET A 407 19.15 1.37 -10.19
CA MET A 407 18.71 1.50 -8.79
C MET A 407 18.49 2.97 -8.44
N VAL A 408 17.53 3.60 -9.11
CA VAL A 408 17.18 5.02 -8.95
C VAL A 408 15.68 5.15 -8.79
N SER A 409 15.24 5.70 -7.68
CA SER A 409 13.82 6.05 -7.50
C SER A 409 13.59 7.54 -7.73
N ALA A 410 12.41 7.89 -8.24
CA ALA A 410 12.02 9.26 -8.54
C ALA A 410 10.63 9.62 -8.02
N ILE A 411 10.38 10.93 -7.93
CA ILE A 411 9.07 11.51 -7.59
C ILE A 411 8.58 12.28 -8.81
N PHE A 412 7.32 12.04 -9.21
CA PHE A 412 6.68 12.61 -10.39
C PHE A 412 5.50 13.51 -9.97
N ALA A 413 5.65 14.82 -10.14
CA ALA A 413 4.61 15.81 -9.83
C ALA A 413 3.60 15.92 -10.99
N SER A 414 2.67 14.95 -11.10
CA SER A 414 1.78 14.80 -12.26
C SER A 414 0.28 14.83 -11.93
N MET A 415 -0.11 14.95 -10.64
CA MET A 415 -1.48 14.79 -10.20
C MET A 415 -2.16 16.13 -9.92
N HIS A 416 -3.51 16.12 -9.84
CA HIS A 416 -4.35 17.28 -9.60
C HIS A 416 -5.11 17.15 -8.27
N GLU A 417 -5.03 18.19 -7.42
CA GLU A 417 -5.65 18.20 -6.09
C GLU A 417 -7.17 17.99 -6.13
N GLY A 418 -7.86 18.65 -7.05
CA GLY A 418 -9.32 18.52 -7.20
C GLY A 418 -9.75 17.10 -7.59
N ASN A 419 -8.96 16.40 -8.41
CA ASN A 419 -9.25 15.02 -8.80
C ASN A 419 -8.96 14.07 -7.64
N LEU A 420 -7.86 14.30 -6.92
CA LEU A 420 -7.54 13.53 -5.71
C LEU A 420 -8.68 13.63 -4.67
N LYS A 421 -9.22 14.83 -4.42
CA LYS A 421 -10.36 15.02 -3.51
C LYS A 421 -11.59 14.22 -3.94
N LYS A 422 -11.90 14.19 -5.24
CA LYS A 422 -13.00 13.39 -5.76
C LYS A 422 -12.83 11.90 -5.50
N PHE A 423 -11.62 11.36 -5.70
CA PHE A 423 -11.33 9.96 -5.35
C PHE A 423 -11.40 9.71 -3.84
N LEU A 424 -10.78 10.57 -3.03
CA LEU A 424 -10.81 10.46 -1.58
C LEU A 424 -12.22 10.56 -0.98
N SER A 425 -13.16 11.24 -1.65
CA SER A 425 -14.56 11.35 -1.22
C SER A 425 -15.40 10.11 -1.52
N LEU A 426 -14.95 9.19 -2.40
CA LEU A 426 -15.69 7.97 -2.70
C LEU A 426 -15.83 7.09 -1.45
N PRO A 427 -17.02 6.58 -1.11
CA PRO A 427 -17.23 5.78 0.12
C PRO A 427 -16.45 4.46 0.11
N TYR A 428 -16.01 3.99 -1.04
CA TYR A 428 -15.24 2.77 -1.25
C TYR A 428 -13.75 3.03 -1.57
N CYS A 429 -13.29 4.27 -1.45
CA CYS A 429 -11.86 4.61 -1.56
C CYS A 429 -11.21 4.55 -0.17
N MET A 430 -10.21 3.71 -0.03
CA MET A 430 -9.39 3.52 1.17
C MET A 430 -8.13 4.40 1.11
N ILE A 431 -7.34 4.40 2.18
CA ILE A 431 -6.06 5.08 2.22
C ILE A 431 -4.93 4.06 2.25
N GLY A 432 -4.01 4.17 1.29
CA GLY A 432 -2.74 3.47 1.28
C GLY A 432 -1.57 4.45 1.41
N THR A 433 -0.42 4.00 1.89
CA THR A 433 0.80 4.84 1.88
C THR A 433 1.54 4.73 0.57
N ASP A 434 1.36 3.64 -0.16
CA ASP A 434 2.15 3.27 -1.34
C ASP A 434 3.66 3.44 -1.07
N SER A 435 4.08 2.95 0.10
CA SER A 435 5.43 3.13 0.62
C SER A 435 5.88 1.97 1.49
N SER A 436 7.17 1.73 1.52
CA SER A 436 7.81 0.76 2.42
C SER A 436 7.78 1.23 3.87
N ALA A 437 7.80 0.29 4.81
CA ALA A 437 8.07 0.59 6.22
C ALA A 437 9.51 1.09 6.37
N ARG A 438 9.65 2.31 6.90
CA ARG A 438 10.94 2.95 7.13
C ARG A 438 10.99 3.50 8.55
N SER A 439 12.21 3.67 9.06
CA SER A 439 12.48 4.25 10.38
C SER A 439 13.21 5.59 10.26
N PHE A 440 13.17 6.40 11.32
CA PHE A 440 13.84 7.71 11.36
C PHE A 440 15.36 7.60 11.48
N SER A 441 15.88 6.39 11.71
CA SER A 441 17.31 6.09 11.81
C SER A 441 17.62 4.70 11.26
N GLY A 442 18.89 4.38 11.03
CA GLY A 442 19.33 3.05 10.61
C GLY A 442 19.21 2.81 9.11
N ARG A 443 19.15 1.52 8.72
CA ARG A 443 19.32 1.08 7.32
C ARG A 443 18.23 1.55 6.36
N THR A 444 17.02 1.76 6.86
CA THR A 444 15.87 2.19 6.04
C THR A 444 15.75 3.72 5.90
N ARG A 445 16.61 4.48 6.61
CA ARG A 445 16.71 5.93 6.45
C ARG A 445 17.67 6.27 5.30
N LYS A 446 17.18 6.20 4.07
CA LYS A 446 17.95 6.49 2.85
C LYS A 446 17.20 7.45 1.93
N GLY A 447 17.94 8.30 1.24
CA GLY A 447 17.42 9.19 0.21
C GLY A 447 16.50 10.27 0.72
N LYS A 448 15.70 10.82 -0.19
CA LYS A 448 14.56 11.69 0.07
C LYS A 448 13.29 11.03 -0.45
N PRO A 449 12.78 9.99 0.25
CA PRO A 449 11.59 9.28 -0.19
C PRO A 449 10.36 10.18 -0.19
N HIS A 450 9.33 9.77 -0.92
CA HIS A 450 8.07 10.48 -0.92
C HIS A 450 7.50 10.60 0.51
N PRO A 451 7.00 11.78 0.94
CA PRO A 451 6.49 12.01 2.31
C PRO A 451 5.29 11.11 2.67
N ARG A 452 4.63 10.48 1.69
CA ARG A 452 3.50 9.56 1.92
C ARG A 452 3.83 8.40 2.86
N GLY A 453 5.11 7.98 2.93
CA GLY A 453 5.57 6.95 3.85
C GLY A 453 5.53 7.34 5.33
N PHE A 454 5.39 8.64 5.63
CA PHE A 454 5.45 9.18 7.00
C PHE A 454 4.23 10.02 7.38
N GLY A 455 3.38 10.41 6.42
CA GLY A 455 2.32 11.39 6.67
C GLY A 455 0.95 11.07 6.08
N SER A 456 0.72 9.96 5.35
CA SER A 456 -0.53 9.71 4.62
C SER A 456 -1.77 9.74 5.51
N PHE A 457 -1.78 9.00 6.62
CA PHE A 457 -2.96 8.90 7.48
C PHE A 457 -3.23 10.19 8.26
N PRO A 458 -2.23 10.83 8.92
CA PRO A 458 -2.41 12.12 9.55
C PRO A 458 -2.82 13.23 8.57
N ARG A 459 -2.26 13.24 7.35
CA ARG A 459 -2.66 14.19 6.30
C ARG A 459 -4.10 13.99 5.85
N PHE A 460 -4.53 12.74 5.67
CA PHE A 460 -5.91 12.43 5.33
C PHE A 460 -6.87 12.97 6.41
N LEU A 461 -6.62 12.63 7.68
CA LEU A 461 -7.47 13.06 8.80
C LEU A 461 -7.38 14.57 9.05
N GLY A 462 -6.17 15.15 9.02
CA GLY A 462 -5.94 16.56 9.35
C GLY A 462 -6.32 17.50 8.22
N LYS A 463 -5.80 17.29 7.00
CA LYS A 463 -6.06 18.18 5.86
C LYS A 463 -7.44 17.91 5.26
N TYR A 464 -7.72 16.67 4.85
CA TYR A 464 -8.89 16.38 4.01
C TYR A 464 -10.17 16.21 4.83
N VAL A 465 -10.11 15.48 5.96
CA VAL A 465 -11.31 15.26 6.79
C VAL A 465 -11.62 16.50 7.64
N ARG A 466 -10.66 16.97 8.45
CA ARG A 466 -10.87 18.12 9.33
C ARG A 466 -10.89 19.44 8.55
N GLY A 467 -9.86 19.70 7.76
CA GLY A 467 -9.65 21.00 7.10
C GLY A 467 -10.60 21.22 5.94
N GLU A 468 -10.68 20.28 5.01
CA GLU A 468 -11.44 20.42 3.76
C GLU A 468 -12.83 19.76 3.82
N ARG A 469 -13.12 19.00 4.88
CA ARG A 469 -14.44 18.39 5.16
C ARG A 469 -14.99 17.56 4.00
N ILE A 470 -14.10 16.85 3.27
CA ILE A 470 -14.53 16.00 2.15
C ILE A 470 -15.38 14.81 2.61
N THR A 471 -15.31 14.46 3.89
CA THR A 471 -16.11 13.41 4.54
C THR A 471 -16.14 13.66 6.05
N SER A 472 -17.03 12.98 6.80
CA SER A 472 -17.06 13.03 8.27
C SER A 472 -15.88 12.26 8.89
N LEU A 473 -15.56 12.55 10.17
CA LEU A 473 -14.52 11.81 10.87
C LEU A 473 -14.89 10.33 11.02
N SER A 474 -16.15 10.00 11.33
CA SER A 474 -16.63 8.62 11.44
C SER A 474 -16.42 7.84 10.13
N GLU A 475 -16.74 8.46 8.99
CA GLU A 475 -16.49 7.85 7.68
C GLU A 475 -14.98 7.76 7.38
N GLY A 476 -14.22 8.82 7.69
CA GLY A 476 -12.76 8.81 7.52
C GLY A 476 -12.10 7.67 8.30
N ILE A 477 -12.49 7.45 9.55
CA ILE A 477 -12.02 6.33 10.38
C ILE A 477 -12.46 4.98 9.76
N HIS A 478 -13.72 4.87 9.31
CA HIS A 478 -14.20 3.67 8.62
C HIS A 478 -13.33 3.30 7.41
N LYS A 479 -12.98 4.27 6.58
CA LYS A 479 -12.17 4.10 5.34
C LYS A 479 -10.75 3.61 5.60
N ILE A 480 -10.22 3.84 6.80
CA ILE A 480 -8.85 3.46 7.19
C ILE A 480 -8.81 2.31 8.22
N THR A 481 -9.96 1.72 8.57
CA THR A 481 -10.05 0.68 9.59
C THR A 481 -10.92 -0.49 9.14
N MET A 482 -12.25 -0.41 9.33
CA MET A 482 -13.16 -1.52 9.04
C MET A 482 -13.32 -1.80 7.55
N LEU A 483 -13.38 -0.80 6.71
CA LEU A 483 -13.50 -0.99 5.26
C LEU A 483 -12.35 -1.84 4.70
N PRO A 484 -11.05 -1.50 4.93
CA PRO A 484 -9.94 -2.36 4.53
C PRO A 484 -9.97 -3.73 5.22
N ALA A 485 -10.28 -3.82 6.51
CA ALA A 485 -10.34 -5.10 7.21
C ALA A 485 -11.34 -6.06 6.55
N LYS A 486 -12.54 -5.58 6.21
CA LYS A 486 -13.56 -6.37 5.49
C LYS A 486 -13.12 -6.71 4.07
N ARG A 487 -12.59 -5.72 3.35
CA ARG A 487 -12.21 -5.89 1.95
C ARG A 487 -11.17 -6.98 1.76
N PHE A 488 -10.16 -6.98 2.61
CA PHE A 488 -9.04 -7.92 2.55
C PHE A 488 -9.23 -9.16 3.46
N GLY A 489 -10.38 -9.30 4.13
CA GLY A 489 -10.70 -10.48 4.94
C GLY A 489 -9.89 -10.58 6.25
N ILE A 490 -9.43 -9.45 6.78
CA ILE A 490 -8.69 -9.38 8.05
C ILE A 490 -9.70 -9.46 9.21
N GLN A 491 -9.65 -10.56 9.97
CA GLN A 491 -10.65 -10.86 10.98
C GLN A 491 -10.36 -10.20 12.32
N GLN A 492 -11.43 -9.77 13.03
CA GLN A 492 -11.38 -9.21 14.39
C GLN A 492 -10.45 -8.00 14.55
N ARG A 493 -10.20 -7.25 13.46
CA ARG A 493 -9.44 -5.99 13.44
C ARG A 493 -10.22 -4.90 12.72
N GLY A 494 -9.77 -3.66 12.83
CA GLY A 494 -10.47 -2.50 12.26
C GLY A 494 -11.78 -2.15 12.96
N ILE A 495 -12.00 -2.66 14.15
CA ILE A 495 -13.21 -2.41 14.95
C ILE A 495 -12.92 -2.41 16.46
N ILE A 496 -13.54 -1.49 17.20
CA ILE A 496 -13.54 -1.49 18.65
C ILE A 496 -14.80 -2.21 19.16
N LYS A 497 -14.62 -3.47 19.55
CA LYS A 497 -15.66 -4.27 20.20
C LYS A 497 -15.05 -5.35 21.09
N ARG A 498 -15.82 -5.87 22.06
CA ARG A 498 -15.39 -7.02 22.87
C ARG A 498 -15.00 -8.20 21.98
N GLY A 499 -13.84 -8.79 22.26
CA GLY A 499 -13.27 -9.93 21.54
C GLY A 499 -12.43 -9.55 20.32
N ALA A 500 -12.44 -8.29 19.86
CA ALA A 500 -11.53 -7.84 18.83
C ALA A 500 -10.08 -7.76 19.36
N TYR A 501 -9.11 -7.84 18.46
CA TYR A 501 -7.72 -7.56 18.81
C TYR A 501 -7.55 -6.11 19.24
N ALA A 502 -6.74 -5.90 20.26
CA ALA A 502 -6.48 -4.56 20.79
C ALA A 502 -5.41 -3.83 19.94
N ASP A 503 -5.76 -3.57 18.68
CA ASP A 503 -5.09 -2.62 17.81
C ASP A 503 -5.88 -1.31 17.93
N ILE A 504 -5.30 -0.32 18.61
CA ILE A 504 -6.00 0.91 18.99
C ILE A 504 -5.09 2.11 18.77
N VAL A 505 -5.66 3.20 18.26
CA VAL A 505 -5.01 4.51 18.15
C VAL A 505 -5.78 5.52 19.00
N ILE A 506 -5.04 6.31 19.80
CA ILE A 506 -5.58 7.43 20.58
C ILE A 506 -4.92 8.70 20.09
N PHE A 507 -5.71 9.66 19.62
CA PHE A 507 -5.20 10.87 19.00
C PHE A 507 -6.06 12.10 19.28
N ASP A 508 -5.44 13.27 19.22
CA ASP A 508 -6.12 14.57 19.28
C ASP A 508 -6.54 14.97 17.85
N TYR A 509 -7.85 14.90 17.56
CA TYR A 509 -8.37 15.25 16.25
C TYR A 509 -8.14 16.71 15.88
N THR A 510 -8.02 17.59 16.87
CA THR A 510 -7.76 19.03 16.62
C THR A 510 -6.33 19.30 16.18
N LYS A 511 -5.38 18.42 16.56
CA LYS A 511 -3.94 18.59 16.33
C LYS A 511 -3.36 17.64 15.28
N ILE A 512 -4.06 16.53 14.94
CA ILE A 512 -3.51 15.53 14.01
C ILE A 512 -3.14 16.18 12.67
N THR A 513 -1.87 16.01 12.28
CA THR A 513 -1.33 16.54 11.02
C THR A 513 -0.04 15.84 10.61
N ASP A 514 0.22 15.81 9.30
CA ASP A 514 1.52 15.40 8.77
C ASP A 514 2.55 16.54 8.89
N LYS A 515 3.82 16.16 9.04
CA LYS A 515 4.98 17.08 9.02
C LYS A 515 5.97 16.74 7.93
N ALA A 516 5.84 15.55 7.37
CA ALA A 516 6.71 15.09 6.30
C ALA A 516 6.51 15.93 5.02
N THR A 517 7.62 16.37 4.45
CA THR A 517 7.65 17.15 3.20
C THR A 517 8.59 16.48 2.19
N TYR A 518 8.56 16.91 0.92
CA TYR A 518 9.51 16.42 -0.08
C TYR A 518 10.97 16.79 0.23
N LYS A 519 11.21 17.86 0.99
CA LYS A 519 12.55 18.27 1.45
C LYS A 519 12.99 17.49 2.68
N GLU A 520 12.06 17.32 3.65
CA GLU A 520 12.29 16.67 4.94
C GLU A 520 11.26 15.52 5.13
N PRO A 521 11.43 14.40 4.41
CA PRO A 521 10.44 13.32 4.44
C PRO A 521 10.43 12.54 5.76
N PHE A 522 11.57 12.47 6.47
CA PHE A 522 11.71 11.74 7.73
C PHE A 522 11.24 12.58 8.92
N SER A 523 10.05 13.18 8.80
CA SER A 523 9.44 13.98 9.86
C SER A 523 8.26 13.25 10.48
N LYS A 524 8.24 13.18 11.82
CA LYS A 524 7.19 12.52 12.57
C LYS A 524 5.91 13.36 12.53
N SER A 525 4.77 12.71 12.35
CA SER A 525 3.44 13.32 12.44
C SER A 525 3.11 13.76 13.86
N GLU A 526 2.22 14.74 14.02
CA GLU A 526 1.74 15.26 15.29
C GLU A 526 0.30 14.82 15.58
N GLY A 527 -0.09 14.87 16.84
CA GLY A 527 -1.46 14.63 17.31
C GLY A 527 -1.79 13.18 17.62
N ILE A 528 -0.89 12.20 17.37
CA ILE A 528 -1.07 10.81 17.77
C ILE A 528 -0.27 10.55 19.04
N TYR A 529 -0.97 10.10 20.12
CA TYR A 529 -0.34 9.92 21.43
C TYR A 529 -0.09 8.45 21.78
N TYR A 530 -1.05 7.55 21.46
CA TYR A 530 -0.90 6.13 21.78
C TYR A 530 -1.27 5.28 20.57
N VAL A 531 -0.45 4.26 20.33
CA VAL A 531 -0.71 3.21 19.32
C VAL A 531 -0.47 1.86 19.98
N PHE A 532 -1.51 1.07 20.05
CA PHE A 532 -1.44 -0.32 20.53
C PHE A 532 -1.49 -1.28 19.36
N VAL A 533 -0.59 -2.24 19.35
CA VAL A 533 -0.55 -3.35 18.41
C VAL A 533 -0.68 -4.65 19.21
N ASN A 534 -1.78 -5.38 19.01
CA ASN A 534 -2.08 -6.60 19.78
C ASN A 534 -1.99 -6.38 21.30
N GLY A 535 -2.53 -5.25 21.81
CA GLY A 535 -2.56 -4.93 23.23
C GLY A 535 -1.25 -4.42 23.84
N VAL A 536 -0.21 -4.26 23.04
CA VAL A 536 1.11 -3.76 23.48
C VAL A 536 1.35 -2.38 22.86
N PRO A 537 1.75 -1.36 23.63
CA PRO A 537 2.01 -0.04 23.09
C PRO A 537 3.25 -0.04 22.19
N ALA A 538 3.07 0.38 20.93
CA ALA A 538 4.13 0.67 19.97
C ALA A 538 4.47 2.17 19.97
N LEU A 539 3.51 3.03 20.36
CA LEU A 539 3.70 4.45 20.65
C LEU A 539 3.07 4.76 22.02
N TRP A 540 3.77 5.45 22.88
CA TRP A 540 3.36 5.85 24.23
C TRP A 540 3.62 7.33 24.46
N GLU A 541 2.58 8.13 24.75
CA GLU A 541 2.67 9.58 24.92
C GLU A 541 3.46 10.26 23.78
N GLY A 542 3.21 9.77 22.56
CA GLY A 542 3.89 10.26 21.39
C GLY A 542 5.34 9.77 21.22
N GLN A 543 5.88 8.93 22.09
CA GLN A 543 7.23 8.36 21.96
C GLN A 543 7.20 6.91 21.47
N LEU A 544 8.07 6.58 20.53
CA LEU A 544 8.21 5.22 20.03
C LEU A 544 8.72 4.28 21.12
N THR A 545 8.15 3.09 21.20
CA THR A 545 8.65 2.00 22.05
C THR A 545 9.51 1.02 21.24
N ILE A 546 10.14 0.06 21.92
CA ILE A 546 10.89 -1.02 21.28
C ILE A 546 10.02 -2.25 20.97
N SER A 547 8.69 -2.10 21.02
CA SER A 547 7.74 -3.22 20.86
C SER A 547 7.83 -3.86 19.47
N LYS A 548 7.75 -5.19 19.46
CA LYS A 548 7.65 -6.02 18.26
C LYS A 548 6.46 -6.98 18.39
N SER A 549 5.29 -6.43 18.71
CA SER A 549 4.06 -7.19 18.97
C SER A 549 3.25 -7.48 17.70
N GLY A 550 3.71 -7.04 16.54
CA GLY A 550 3.06 -7.31 15.26
C GLY A 550 3.01 -8.80 14.92
N ARG A 551 1.99 -9.17 14.16
CA ARG A 551 1.73 -10.56 13.74
C ARG A 551 1.61 -10.67 12.24
N ILE A 552 1.93 -11.85 11.71
CA ILE A 552 1.66 -12.20 10.31
C ILE A 552 0.19 -12.62 10.22
N LEU A 553 -0.57 -11.87 9.44
CA LEU A 553 -1.98 -12.15 9.18
C LEU A 553 -2.10 -12.96 7.90
N ARG A 554 -2.79 -14.09 7.99
CA ARG A 554 -2.93 -15.01 6.85
C ARG A 554 -4.38 -15.16 6.44
N HIS A 555 -4.58 -15.40 5.16
CA HIS A 555 -5.89 -15.75 4.65
C HIS A 555 -6.51 -16.92 5.44
N GLY A 556 -7.77 -16.77 5.86
CA GLY A 556 -8.53 -17.85 6.51
C GLY A 556 -8.15 -18.20 7.95
N ARG A 557 -7.29 -17.42 8.60
CA ARG A 557 -6.87 -17.63 10.00
C ARG A 557 -7.13 -16.42 10.88
#